data_380d45b4276231537cd0a75a30b4b0d6
#
_entry.id   380d45b4276231537cd0a75a30b4b0d6
#
_cell.length_a   1.000
_cell.length_b   1.000
_cell.length_c   1.000
_cell.angle_alpha   90.00
_cell.angle_beta   90.00
_cell.angle_gamma   90.00
#
_symmetry.space_group_name_H-M   'P 1'
#
loop_
_entity.id
_entity.type
_entity.pdbx_description
1 polymer ?
#
loop_
_entity_poly.entity_id
_entity_poly.type
_entity_poly.pdbx_seq_one_letter_code
_entity_poly.pdbx_strand_id
1 'polypeptide(L)'
;MTTPTPRPRLIAFDADDTLWPNQPHFDHVETQVVALLAAHGNAAHIGRELYNVQRRNMHLFGYGAKSFMLAMVETAIQLTNGAVTGRELQPLLDLGKRLLDFPIEPLPGVVEVLTELTRRGEPLMVLTKGDLFDQESKVARSGLGDFFAHVEIVSEKNEATYQRILTRYGVHPEEFVMIGNSLKSDILPVARLGARAIHVPYHPVWIHEEVPAEQLAGVAYHRVEVLTDVLVYLK
;
A
#
# COMPACT_ATOMS: atom_id res chain seq x y z
N MET A 1 35.36 8.65 11.67
CA MET A 1 34.45 9.80 11.86
C MET A 1 33.24 9.54 11.00
N THR A 2 32.11 9.24 11.59
CA THR A 2 30.84 9.07 10.84
C THR A 2 30.40 10.47 10.41
N THR A 3 30.33 10.69 9.10
CA THR A 3 29.73 11.90 8.54
C THR A 3 28.30 12.04 9.10
N PRO A 4 27.90 13.20 9.64
CA PRO A 4 26.54 13.36 10.13
C PRO A 4 25.56 13.10 8.96
N THR A 5 24.54 12.30 9.23
CA THR A 5 23.48 12.03 8.26
C THR A 5 22.80 13.35 7.86
N PRO A 6 22.72 13.70 6.58
CA PRO A 6 22.12 14.96 6.17
C PRO A 6 20.64 15.03 6.60
N ARG A 7 20.19 16.25 6.94
CA ARG A 7 18.78 16.49 7.23
C ARG A 7 17.94 16.13 6.00
N PRO A 8 16.80 15.44 6.15
CA PRO A 8 15.95 15.12 5.01
C PRO A 8 15.41 16.41 4.37
N ARG A 9 15.41 16.44 3.04
CA ARG A 9 14.73 17.48 2.26
C ARG A 9 13.33 17.04 1.82
N LEU A 10 13.04 15.75 1.93
CA LEU A 10 11.72 15.19 1.61
C LEU A 10 11.51 13.89 2.40
N ILE A 11 10.42 13.83 3.14
CA ILE A 11 9.99 12.64 3.88
C ILE A 11 8.70 12.14 3.22
N ALA A 12 8.73 10.93 2.67
CA ALA A 12 7.59 10.29 2.06
C ALA A 12 7.03 9.21 2.98
N PHE A 13 5.70 9.15 3.04
CA PHE A 13 4.94 8.11 3.71
C PHE A 13 4.19 7.29 2.67
N ASP A 14 4.26 5.98 2.78
CA ASP A 14 3.24 5.13 2.18
C ASP A 14 1.89 5.39 2.85
N ALA A 15 0.79 5.00 2.17
CA ALA A 15 -0.55 5.28 2.65
C ALA A 15 -1.22 4.05 3.26
N ASP A 16 -1.54 3.06 2.44
CA ASP A 16 -2.30 1.87 2.83
C ASP A 16 -1.47 0.99 3.78
N ASP A 17 -2.02 0.67 4.95
CA ASP A 17 -1.35 -0.09 6.02
C ASP A 17 -0.11 0.61 6.65
N THR A 18 0.07 1.92 6.34
CA THR A 18 1.06 2.79 6.97
C THR A 18 0.39 3.98 7.67
N LEU A 19 -0.48 4.70 6.97
CA LEU A 19 -1.26 5.82 7.52
C LEU A 19 -2.66 5.39 8.00
N TRP A 20 -3.27 4.41 7.34
CA TRP A 20 -4.59 3.84 7.68
C TRP A 20 -4.67 2.37 7.32
N PRO A 21 -5.55 1.57 7.97
CA PRO A 21 -5.75 0.17 7.64
C PRO A 21 -6.32 0.01 6.23
N ASN A 22 -5.83 -0.97 5.48
CA ASN A 22 -6.33 -1.31 4.16
C ASN A 22 -6.48 -2.83 3.98
N GLN A 23 -5.42 -3.61 4.21
CA GLN A 23 -5.44 -5.07 4.01
C GLN A 23 -6.54 -5.79 4.79
N PRO A 24 -6.86 -5.44 6.05
CA PRO A 24 -7.96 -6.08 6.77
C PRO A 24 -9.33 -5.95 6.08
N HIS A 25 -9.57 -4.87 5.34
CA HIS A 25 -10.82 -4.68 4.58
C HIS A 25 -10.89 -5.63 3.39
N PHE A 26 -9.77 -5.83 2.69
CA PHE A 26 -9.66 -6.79 1.59
C PHE A 26 -9.84 -8.22 2.08
N ASP A 27 -9.18 -8.62 3.18
CA ASP A 27 -9.31 -9.96 3.79
C ASP A 27 -10.76 -10.24 4.22
N HIS A 28 -11.43 -9.24 4.79
CA HIS A 28 -12.84 -9.36 5.15
C HIS A 28 -13.72 -9.58 3.93
N VAL A 29 -13.49 -8.84 2.85
CA VAL A 29 -14.22 -9.02 1.58
C VAL A 29 -13.91 -10.37 0.94
N GLU A 30 -12.64 -10.82 0.94
CA GLU A 30 -12.26 -12.14 0.45
C GLU A 30 -13.02 -13.26 1.17
N THR A 31 -13.14 -13.18 2.50
CA THR A 31 -13.94 -14.10 3.30
C THR A 31 -15.41 -14.13 2.85
N GLN A 32 -15.99 -12.98 2.54
CA GLN A 32 -17.36 -12.89 2.04
C GLN A 32 -17.50 -13.44 0.62
N VAL A 33 -16.53 -13.23 -0.26
CA VAL A 33 -16.50 -13.81 -1.62
C VAL A 33 -16.48 -15.33 -1.55
N VAL A 34 -15.64 -15.90 -0.68
CA VAL A 34 -15.57 -17.35 -0.47
C VAL A 34 -16.91 -17.88 0.01
N ALA A 35 -17.58 -17.19 0.92
CA ALA A 35 -18.91 -17.60 1.40
C ALA A 35 -19.98 -17.52 0.30
N LEU A 36 -19.98 -16.47 -0.52
CA LEU A 36 -20.92 -16.29 -1.64
C LEU A 36 -20.75 -17.38 -2.71
N LEU A 37 -19.53 -17.82 -2.95
CA LEU A 37 -19.20 -18.82 -3.98
C LEU A 37 -19.14 -20.26 -3.44
N ALA A 38 -19.48 -20.50 -2.17
CA ALA A 38 -19.35 -21.82 -1.50
C ALA A 38 -20.09 -22.97 -2.20
N ALA A 39 -21.13 -22.69 -2.98
CA ALA A 39 -21.81 -23.70 -3.81
C ALA A 39 -20.95 -24.23 -4.97
N HIS A 40 -19.88 -23.51 -5.34
CA HIS A 40 -19.03 -23.80 -6.50
C HIS A 40 -17.65 -24.34 -6.15
N GLY A 41 -17.35 -24.54 -4.86
CA GLY A 41 -16.10 -25.11 -4.40
C GLY A 41 -15.85 -24.92 -2.90
N ASN A 42 -14.84 -25.58 -2.37
CA ASN A 42 -14.41 -25.33 -0.99
C ASN A 42 -13.61 -24.03 -0.89
N ALA A 43 -13.49 -23.50 0.33
CA ALA A 43 -12.85 -22.21 0.60
C ALA A 43 -11.41 -22.12 0.04
N ALA A 44 -10.61 -23.17 0.20
CA ALA A 44 -9.22 -23.19 -0.28
C ALA A 44 -9.14 -23.17 -1.82
N HIS A 45 -10.10 -23.79 -2.51
CA HIS A 45 -10.18 -23.76 -3.97
C HIS A 45 -10.57 -22.36 -4.46
N ILE A 46 -11.64 -21.79 -3.90
CA ILE A 46 -12.15 -20.46 -4.29
C ILE A 46 -11.08 -19.39 -4.05
N GLY A 47 -10.45 -19.36 -2.86
CA GLY A 47 -9.41 -18.39 -2.56
C GLY A 47 -8.21 -18.52 -3.51
N ARG A 48 -7.79 -19.74 -3.83
CA ARG A 48 -6.72 -19.98 -4.79
C ARG A 48 -7.06 -19.50 -6.20
N GLU A 49 -8.28 -19.72 -6.68
CA GLU A 49 -8.72 -19.24 -7.98
C GLU A 49 -8.81 -17.71 -8.01
N LEU A 50 -9.35 -17.09 -6.95
CA LEU A 50 -9.38 -15.63 -6.82
C LEU A 50 -7.97 -15.04 -6.85
N TYR A 51 -7.03 -15.60 -6.10
CA TYR A 51 -5.62 -15.20 -6.12
C TYR A 51 -5.00 -15.33 -7.54
N ASN A 52 -5.25 -16.45 -8.22
CA ASN A 52 -4.75 -16.69 -9.56
C ASN A 52 -5.29 -15.67 -10.57
N VAL A 53 -6.57 -15.33 -10.48
CA VAL A 53 -7.19 -14.30 -11.33
C VAL A 53 -6.59 -12.94 -11.04
N GLN A 54 -6.48 -12.53 -9.77
CA GLN A 54 -5.82 -11.28 -9.39
C GLN A 54 -4.41 -11.18 -9.98
N ARG A 55 -3.58 -12.20 -9.73
CA ARG A 55 -2.19 -12.23 -10.19
C ARG A 55 -2.08 -12.13 -11.72
N ARG A 56 -2.95 -12.83 -12.45
CA ARG A 56 -2.98 -12.80 -13.92
C ARG A 56 -3.39 -11.44 -14.46
N ASN A 57 -4.29 -10.74 -13.80
CA ASN A 57 -4.88 -9.49 -14.26
C ASN A 57 -4.15 -8.23 -13.76
N MET A 58 -3.26 -8.36 -12.80
CA MET A 58 -2.57 -7.24 -12.16
C MET A 58 -1.82 -6.33 -13.15
N HIS A 59 -1.22 -6.90 -14.20
CA HIS A 59 -0.52 -6.13 -15.22
C HIS A 59 -1.46 -5.35 -16.17
N LEU A 60 -2.76 -5.69 -16.20
CA LEU A 60 -3.77 -5.02 -17.03
C LEU A 60 -4.55 -3.99 -16.22
N PHE A 61 -5.00 -4.36 -15.03
CA PHE A 61 -5.90 -3.55 -14.21
C PHE A 61 -5.22 -2.84 -13.04
N GLY A 62 -3.94 -3.13 -12.80
CA GLY A 62 -3.21 -2.56 -11.67
C GLY A 62 -3.71 -3.09 -10.32
N TYR A 63 -3.55 -2.26 -9.30
CA TYR A 63 -3.87 -2.55 -7.91
C TYR A 63 -5.18 -1.88 -7.46
N GLY A 64 -5.68 -2.27 -6.29
CA GLY A 64 -6.79 -1.60 -5.60
C GLY A 64 -8.15 -2.28 -5.79
N ALA A 65 -9.18 -1.65 -5.22
CA ALA A 65 -10.53 -2.21 -5.09
C ALA A 65 -11.21 -2.53 -6.42
N LYS A 66 -10.99 -1.71 -7.46
CA LYS A 66 -11.58 -1.94 -8.79
C LYS A 66 -11.00 -3.19 -9.47
N SER A 67 -9.68 -3.36 -9.42
CA SER A 67 -9.00 -4.55 -9.93
C SER A 67 -9.45 -5.81 -9.19
N PHE A 68 -9.58 -5.73 -7.86
CA PHE A 68 -10.06 -6.81 -7.03
C PHE A 68 -11.52 -7.18 -7.36
N MET A 69 -12.39 -6.18 -7.54
CA MET A 69 -13.79 -6.40 -7.93
C MET A 69 -13.90 -7.13 -9.28
N LEU A 70 -13.09 -6.76 -10.26
CA LEU A 70 -13.04 -7.46 -11.54
C LEU A 70 -12.57 -8.91 -11.37
N ALA A 71 -11.58 -9.14 -10.49
CA ALA A 71 -11.11 -10.49 -10.19
C ALA A 71 -12.19 -11.34 -9.50
N MET A 72 -12.97 -10.77 -8.57
CA MET A 72 -14.11 -11.47 -7.94
C MET A 72 -15.16 -11.92 -8.99
N VAL A 73 -15.53 -11.02 -9.90
CA VAL A 73 -16.49 -11.30 -10.97
C VAL A 73 -15.94 -12.37 -11.93
N GLU A 74 -14.71 -12.23 -12.38
CA GLU A 74 -14.07 -13.22 -13.28
C GLU A 74 -13.93 -14.59 -12.61
N THR A 75 -13.59 -14.64 -11.33
CA THR A 75 -13.53 -15.88 -10.56
C THR A 75 -14.89 -16.57 -10.52
N ALA A 76 -15.98 -15.84 -10.26
CA ALA A 76 -17.33 -16.39 -10.26
C ALA A 76 -17.72 -16.97 -11.65
N ILE A 77 -17.38 -16.26 -12.73
CA ILE A 77 -17.61 -16.73 -14.10
C ILE A 77 -16.85 -18.05 -14.36
N GLN A 78 -15.58 -18.12 -13.96
CA GLN A 78 -14.75 -19.30 -14.19
C GLN A 78 -15.22 -20.51 -13.37
N LEU A 79 -15.50 -20.32 -12.07
CA LEU A 79 -15.96 -21.41 -11.19
C LEU A 79 -17.31 -22.00 -11.62
N THR A 80 -18.14 -21.21 -12.31
CA THR A 80 -19.46 -21.66 -12.79
C THR A 80 -19.45 -22.07 -14.26
N ASN A 81 -18.29 -22.08 -14.93
CA ASN A 81 -18.18 -22.29 -16.38
C ASN A 81 -19.09 -21.35 -17.20
N GLY A 82 -19.23 -20.09 -16.75
CA GLY A 82 -20.07 -19.09 -17.40
C GLY A 82 -21.57 -19.16 -17.04
N ALA A 83 -21.98 -20.05 -16.16
CA ALA A 83 -23.37 -20.17 -15.76
C ALA A 83 -23.83 -19.22 -14.66
N VAL A 84 -22.90 -18.43 -14.08
CA VAL A 84 -23.23 -17.43 -13.05
C VAL A 84 -24.26 -16.43 -13.55
N THR A 85 -25.25 -16.15 -12.73
CA THR A 85 -26.31 -15.19 -13.05
C THR A 85 -25.97 -13.78 -12.59
N GLY A 86 -26.63 -12.76 -13.17
CA GLY A 86 -26.51 -11.39 -12.68
C GLY A 86 -26.92 -11.23 -11.22
N ARG A 87 -27.84 -12.05 -10.71
CA ARG A 87 -28.26 -12.07 -9.30
C ARG A 87 -27.11 -12.53 -8.38
N GLU A 88 -26.29 -13.46 -8.82
CA GLU A 88 -25.11 -13.94 -8.07
C GLU A 88 -23.92 -13.00 -8.20
N LEU A 89 -23.78 -12.29 -9.31
CA LEU A 89 -22.72 -11.29 -9.52
C LEU A 89 -22.97 -9.99 -8.74
N GLN A 90 -24.24 -9.58 -8.56
CA GLN A 90 -24.55 -8.32 -7.90
C GLN A 90 -23.95 -8.19 -6.49
N PRO A 91 -24.02 -9.21 -5.61
CA PRO A 91 -23.35 -9.15 -4.30
C PRO A 91 -21.85 -8.95 -4.39
N LEU A 92 -21.16 -9.53 -5.38
CA LEU A 92 -19.72 -9.34 -5.58
C LEU A 92 -19.40 -7.90 -5.99
N LEU A 93 -20.20 -7.29 -6.87
CA LEU A 93 -20.06 -5.88 -7.22
C LEU A 93 -20.31 -4.97 -6.00
N ASP A 94 -21.29 -5.31 -5.17
CA ASP A 94 -21.57 -4.52 -3.95
C ASP A 94 -20.48 -4.65 -2.90
N LEU A 95 -19.78 -5.80 -2.83
CA LEU A 95 -18.55 -5.96 -2.05
C LEU A 95 -17.45 -5.01 -2.53
N GLY A 96 -17.21 -4.95 -3.85
CA GLY A 96 -16.23 -4.05 -4.45
C GLY A 96 -16.53 -2.57 -4.19
N LYS A 97 -17.81 -2.18 -4.26
CA LYS A 97 -18.23 -0.80 -3.91
C LYS A 97 -17.95 -0.48 -2.44
N ARG A 98 -18.18 -1.43 -1.51
CA ARG A 98 -17.85 -1.23 -0.09
C ARG A 98 -16.37 -1.04 0.15
N LEU A 99 -15.49 -1.71 -0.62
CA LEU A 99 -14.06 -1.47 -0.56
C LEU A 99 -13.66 -0.04 -0.98
N LEU A 100 -14.43 0.59 -1.88
CA LEU A 100 -14.18 1.98 -2.28
C LEU A 100 -14.69 3.01 -1.27
N ASP A 101 -15.59 2.60 -0.37
CA ASP A 101 -16.31 3.52 0.53
C ASP A 101 -16.10 3.23 2.02
N PHE A 102 -15.17 2.35 2.39
CA PHE A 102 -14.92 2.10 3.80
C PHE A 102 -14.35 3.36 4.51
N PRO A 103 -14.60 3.53 5.82
CA PRO A 103 -14.05 4.65 6.59
C PRO A 103 -12.53 4.62 6.58
N ILE A 104 -11.90 5.79 6.36
CA ILE A 104 -10.45 5.95 6.42
C ILE A 104 -10.11 6.57 7.77
N GLU A 105 -9.64 5.76 8.69
CA GLU A 105 -9.25 6.18 10.04
C GLU A 105 -7.73 6.07 10.19
N PRO A 106 -7.04 7.15 10.60
CA PRO A 106 -5.59 7.09 10.82
C PRO A 106 -5.19 6.02 11.84
N LEU A 107 -4.12 5.30 11.54
CA LEU A 107 -3.51 4.37 12.49
C LEU A 107 -2.97 5.10 13.74
N PRO A 108 -2.82 4.39 14.87
CA PRO A 108 -2.24 4.98 16.10
C PRO A 108 -0.89 5.65 15.85
N GLY A 109 -0.71 6.85 16.37
CA GLY A 109 0.53 7.64 16.25
C GLY A 109 0.68 8.43 14.95
N VAL A 110 -0.14 8.21 13.92
CA VAL A 110 -0.03 8.91 12.64
C VAL A 110 -0.16 10.42 12.81
N VAL A 111 -1.25 10.87 13.41
CA VAL A 111 -1.50 12.32 13.61
C VAL A 111 -0.40 12.95 14.45
N GLU A 112 0.07 12.25 15.49
CA GLU A 112 1.18 12.71 16.35
C GLU A 112 2.48 12.92 15.55
N VAL A 113 2.87 11.93 14.75
CA VAL A 113 4.09 11.99 13.93
C VAL A 113 4.01 13.11 12.89
N LEU A 114 2.89 13.19 12.16
CA LEU A 114 2.71 14.21 11.12
C LEU A 114 2.70 15.61 11.73
N THR A 115 2.04 15.81 12.87
CA THR A 115 2.02 17.08 13.60
C THR A 115 3.43 17.49 14.01
N GLU A 116 4.22 16.58 14.59
CA GLU A 116 5.57 16.87 15.03
C GLU A 116 6.50 17.19 13.86
N LEU A 117 6.44 16.44 12.75
CA LEU A 117 7.24 16.71 11.56
C LEU A 117 6.88 18.04 10.90
N THR A 118 5.59 18.36 10.82
CA THR A 118 5.12 19.68 10.34
C THR A 118 5.63 20.81 11.23
N ARG A 119 5.58 20.64 12.56
CA ARG A 119 6.13 21.62 13.51
C ARG A 119 7.63 21.83 13.33
N ARG A 120 8.39 20.80 12.92
CA ARG A 120 9.83 20.91 12.57
C ARG A 120 10.07 21.58 11.21
N GLY A 121 9.01 21.81 10.42
CA GLY A 121 9.10 22.35 9.07
C GLY A 121 9.64 21.35 8.05
N GLU A 122 9.46 20.05 8.30
CA GLU A 122 9.85 18.99 7.35
C GLU A 122 8.85 18.91 6.19
N PRO A 123 9.30 18.90 4.94
CA PRO A 123 8.40 18.71 3.80
C PRO A 123 7.96 17.25 3.71
N LEU A 124 6.64 17.03 3.77
CA LEU A 124 6.03 15.72 3.79
C LEU A 124 5.36 15.40 2.45
N MET A 125 5.41 14.14 2.05
CA MET A 125 4.77 13.60 0.85
C MET A 125 4.01 12.33 1.18
N VAL A 126 2.84 12.13 0.58
CA VAL A 126 2.27 10.80 0.41
C VAL A 126 2.82 10.20 -0.88
N LEU A 127 3.36 9.00 -0.83
CA LEU A 127 3.77 8.25 -1.99
C LEU A 127 3.15 6.86 -1.94
N THR A 128 2.06 6.67 -2.66
CA THR A 128 1.25 5.45 -2.63
C THR A 128 1.13 4.81 -4.01
N LYS A 129 0.83 3.51 -4.01
CA LYS A 129 0.61 2.70 -5.21
C LYS A 129 -0.86 2.30 -5.29
N GLY A 130 -1.49 2.50 -6.46
CA GLY A 130 -2.87 2.08 -6.64
C GLY A 130 -3.62 2.80 -7.75
N ASP A 131 -4.95 2.65 -7.74
CA ASP A 131 -5.84 3.39 -8.61
C ASP A 131 -5.88 4.88 -8.21
N LEU A 132 -5.67 5.77 -9.17
CA LEU A 132 -5.56 7.21 -8.94
C LEU A 132 -6.77 7.75 -8.17
N PHE A 133 -7.98 7.47 -8.65
CA PHE A 133 -9.21 8.00 -8.06
C PHE A 133 -9.44 7.45 -6.65
N ASP A 134 -9.16 6.17 -6.43
CA ASP A 134 -9.30 5.52 -5.13
C ASP A 134 -8.34 6.14 -4.11
N GLN A 135 -7.05 6.26 -4.46
CA GLN A 135 -6.05 6.82 -3.56
C GLN A 135 -6.27 8.32 -3.28
N GLU A 136 -6.63 9.14 -4.29
CA GLU A 136 -7.02 10.53 -4.06
C GLU A 136 -8.21 10.65 -3.10
N SER A 137 -9.24 9.80 -3.28
CA SER A 137 -10.41 9.74 -2.41
C SER A 137 -10.04 9.36 -0.97
N LYS A 138 -9.16 8.37 -0.78
CA LYS A 138 -8.69 7.95 0.55
C LYS A 138 -7.94 9.09 1.24
N VAL A 139 -6.99 9.74 0.56
CA VAL A 139 -6.25 10.90 1.11
C VAL A 139 -7.22 12.01 1.52
N ALA A 140 -8.19 12.34 0.69
CA ALA A 140 -9.18 13.39 0.99
C ALA A 140 -10.06 13.03 2.20
N ARG A 141 -10.51 11.76 2.31
CA ARG A 141 -11.36 11.28 3.41
C ARG A 141 -10.61 11.03 4.71
N SER A 142 -9.29 10.84 4.67
CA SER A 142 -8.47 10.58 5.86
C SER A 142 -8.35 11.79 6.81
N GLY A 143 -8.63 12.99 6.32
CA GLY A 143 -8.39 14.23 7.05
C GLY A 143 -6.90 14.57 7.24
N LEU A 144 -5.99 13.82 6.57
CA LEU A 144 -4.55 14.03 6.69
C LEU A 144 -3.96 14.89 5.56
N GLY A 145 -4.76 15.25 4.56
CA GLY A 145 -4.28 15.94 3.35
C GLY A 145 -3.46 17.20 3.63
N ASP A 146 -3.85 18.00 4.61
CA ASP A 146 -3.20 19.27 4.94
C ASP A 146 -1.77 19.14 5.52
N PHE A 147 -1.39 17.94 5.97
CA PHE A 147 -0.02 17.68 6.42
C PHE A 147 0.98 17.54 5.26
N PHE A 148 0.50 17.20 4.06
CA PHE A 148 1.34 16.82 2.94
C PHE A 148 1.46 17.93 1.90
N ALA A 149 2.70 18.35 1.63
CA ALA A 149 2.99 19.28 0.54
C ALA A 149 2.77 18.64 -0.84
N HIS A 150 2.90 17.32 -0.93
CA HIS A 150 2.82 16.55 -2.18
C HIS A 150 2.09 15.22 -1.97
N VAL A 151 1.34 14.81 -3.00
CA VAL A 151 0.71 13.49 -3.09
C VAL A 151 1.09 12.89 -4.44
N GLU A 152 1.85 11.79 -4.41
CA GLU A 152 2.25 11.02 -5.59
C GLU A 152 1.57 9.65 -5.57
N ILE A 153 0.77 9.39 -6.58
CA ILE A 153 0.10 8.10 -6.78
C ILE A 153 0.73 7.46 -8.00
N VAL A 154 1.30 6.28 -7.81
CA VAL A 154 2.06 5.59 -8.85
C VAL A 154 1.49 4.21 -9.15
N SER A 155 1.70 3.73 -10.36
CA SER A 155 1.31 2.37 -10.74
C SER A 155 2.20 1.30 -10.13
N GLU A 156 3.47 1.63 -9.86
CA GLU A 156 4.44 0.70 -9.26
C GLU A 156 5.50 1.47 -8.48
N LYS A 157 5.93 0.92 -7.34
CA LYS A 157 7.03 1.43 -6.50
C LYS A 157 8.29 0.58 -6.74
N ASN A 158 9.13 1.02 -7.66
CA ASN A 158 10.41 0.42 -7.98
C ASN A 158 11.50 1.50 -8.09
N GLU A 159 12.77 1.09 -8.22
CA GLU A 159 13.89 2.04 -8.28
C GLU A 159 13.70 3.11 -9.37
N ALA A 160 13.19 2.74 -10.54
CA ALA A 160 12.97 3.70 -11.63
C ALA A 160 11.90 4.75 -11.29
N THR A 161 10.85 4.35 -10.58
CA THR A 161 9.79 5.26 -10.11
C THR A 161 10.34 6.21 -9.04
N TYR A 162 11.06 5.71 -8.04
CA TYR A 162 11.70 6.55 -7.02
C TYR A 162 12.70 7.51 -7.63
N GLN A 163 13.57 7.05 -8.53
CA GLN A 163 14.55 7.92 -9.21
C GLN A 163 13.85 9.05 -9.98
N ARG A 164 12.74 8.77 -10.66
CA ARG A 164 11.94 9.76 -11.40
C ARG A 164 11.32 10.79 -10.47
N ILE A 165 10.82 10.35 -9.30
CA ILE A 165 10.25 11.23 -8.27
C ILE A 165 11.34 12.12 -7.69
N LEU A 166 12.47 11.56 -7.26
CA LEU A 166 13.60 12.32 -6.72
C LEU A 166 14.10 13.38 -7.71
N THR A 167 14.21 13.03 -8.99
CA THR A 167 14.58 13.96 -10.05
C THR A 167 13.55 15.09 -10.20
N ARG A 168 12.25 14.77 -10.17
CA ARG A 168 11.16 15.76 -10.29
C ARG A 168 11.21 16.79 -9.16
N TYR A 169 11.50 16.36 -7.93
CA TYR A 169 11.55 17.25 -6.77
C TYR A 169 12.94 17.83 -6.49
N GLY A 170 13.94 17.50 -7.29
CA GLY A 170 15.31 17.99 -7.13
C GLY A 170 15.94 17.55 -5.80
N VAL A 171 15.64 16.32 -5.35
CA VAL A 171 16.11 15.74 -4.09
C VAL A 171 17.13 14.64 -4.40
N HIS A 172 18.28 14.68 -3.73
CA HIS A 172 19.25 13.57 -3.80
C HIS A 172 18.83 12.40 -2.92
N PRO A 173 19.20 11.14 -3.27
CA PRO A 173 18.82 9.97 -2.47
C PRO A 173 19.13 10.08 -0.99
N GLU A 174 20.31 10.60 -0.62
CA GLU A 174 20.72 10.79 0.79
C GLU A 174 19.87 11.82 1.57
N GLU A 175 19.13 12.68 0.87
CA GLU A 175 18.22 13.67 1.43
C GLU A 175 16.76 13.19 1.49
N PHE A 176 16.49 11.97 1.02
CA PHE A 176 15.15 11.37 0.97
C PHE A 176 14.98 10.30 2.03
N VAL A 177 13.79 10.29 2.63
CA VAL A 177 13.37 9.23 3.56
C VAL A 177 12.03 8.68 3.10
N MET A 178 11.92 7.35 2.99
CA MET A 178 10.66 6.64 2.80
C MET A 178 10.29 5.90 4.08
N ILE A 179 9.05 6.08 4.51
CA ILE A 179 8.46 5.39 5.66
C ILE A 179 7.27 4.57 5.13
N GLY A 180 7.28 3.26 5.36
CA GLY A 180 6.22 2.41 4.87
C GLY A 180 6.25 1.00 5.44
N ASN A 181 5.18 0.24 5.19
CA ASN A 181 4.98 -1.12 5.70
C ASN A 181 5.50 -2.20 4.74
N SER A 182 5.67 -1.89 3.46
CA SER A 182 6.05 -2.89 2.47
C SER A 182 7.56 -2.95 2.27
N LEU A 183 8.17 -4.10 2.65
CA LEU A 183 9.58 -4.37 2.35
C LEU A 183 9.85 -4.33 0.84
N LYS A 184 8.93 -4.81 0.00
CA LYS A 184 9.07 -4.89 -1.44
C LYS A 184 8.96 -3.53 -2.12
N SER A 185 7.96 -2.75 -1.73
CA SER A 185 7.59 -1.51 -2.42
C SER A 185 8.23 -0.26 -1.81
N ASP A 186 8.38 -0.21 -0.46
CA ASP A 186 8.83 0.99 0.23
C ASP A 186 10.31 0.93 0.64
N ILE A 187 10.80 -0.27 0.95
CA ILE A 187 12.11 -0.41 1.59
C ILE A 187 13.19 -0.78 0.57
N LEU A 188 13.05 -1.91 -0.09
CA LEU A 188 14.09 -2.43 -0.99
C LEU A 188 14.49 -1.47 -2.12
N PRO A 189 13.54 -0.89 -2.89
CA PRO A 189 13.91 -0.01 -4.00
C PRO A 189 14.56 1.29 -3.51
N VAL A 190 14.14 1.80 -2.36
CA VAL A 190 14.67 3.03 -1.76
C VAL A 190 16.09 2.81 -1.23
N ALA A 191 16.29 1.75 -0.46
CA ALA A 191 17.61 1.41 0.08
C ALA A 191 18.64 1.12 -1.03
N ARG A 192 18.23 0.49 -2.14
CA ARG A 192 19.10 0.24 -3.31
C ARG A 192 19.53 1.50 -4.04
N LEU A 193 18.76 2.57 -3.95
CA LEU A 193 19.12 3.90 -4.44
C LEU A 193 20.06 4.67 -3.49
N GLY A 194 20.38 4.10 -2.32
CA GLY A 194 21.17 4.78 -1.28
C GLY A 194 20.38 5.79 -0.45
N ALA A 195 19.06 5.80 -0.57
CA ALA A 195 18.17 6.62 0.24
C ALA A 195 17.83 5.93 1.57
N ARG A 196 17.32 6.71 2.54
CA ARG A 196 16.92 6.19 3.84
C ARG A 196 15.54 5.55 3.76
N ALA A 197 15.42 4.35 4.31
CA ALA A 197 14.15 3.63 4.39
C ALA A 197 13.87 3.23 5.84
N ILE A 198 12.64 3.47 6.29
CA ILE A 198 12.17 3.10 7.63
C ILE A 198 10.95 2.19 7.47
N HIS A 199 11.13 0.94 7.85
CA HIS A 199 10.08 -0.07 7.82
C HIS A 199 9.24 -0.01 9.10
N VAL A 200 7.94 0.17 8.94
CA VAL A 200 6.92 0.10 10.00
C VAL A 200 6.04 -1.11 9.70
N PRO A 201 6.30 -2.28 10.27
CA PRO A 201 5.55 -3.50 9.95
C PRO A 201 4.07 -3.34 10.22
N TYR A 202 3.25 -3.84 9.32
CA TYR A 202 1.81 -3.98 9.50
C TYR A 202 1.37 -5.42 9.24
N HIS A 203 0.41 -5.90 9.98
CA HIS A 203 -0.15 -7.25 9.82
C HIS A 203 -1.68 -7.21 9.71
N PRO A 204 -2.25 -7.99 8.76
CA PRO A 204 -1.58 -8.95 7.87
C PRO A 204 -0.81 -8.26 6.73
N VAL A 205 0.23 -8.94 6.23
CA VAL A 205 0.96 -8.52 5.04
C VAL A 205 0.25 -9.05 3.80
N TRP A 206 0.07 -8.21 2.80
CA TRP A 206 -0.46 -8.67 1.52
C TRP A 206 0.50 -9.63 0.83
N ILE A 207 0.02 -10.80 0.43
CA ILE A 207 0.84 -11.89 -0.12
C ILE A 207 1.72 -11.48 -1.32
N HIS A 208 1.28 -10.48 -2.11
CA HIS A 208 2.05 -9.96 -3.25
C HIS A 208 3.19 -9.03 -2.83
N GLU A 209 3.24 -8.59 -1.56
CA GLU A 209 4.29 -7.73 -0.98
C GLU A 209 5.28 -8.52 -0.11
N GLU A 210 5.10 -9.83 0.03
CA GLU A 210 6.07 -10.68 0.72
C GLU A 210 7.42 -10.70 0.00
N VAL A 211 8.50 -10.67 0.78
CA VAL A 211 9.87 -10.66 0.29
C VAL A 211 10.65 -11.82 0.93
N PRO A 212 11.29 -12.68 0.14
CA PRO A 212 12.22 -13.68 0.65
C PRO A 212 13.37 -13.05 1.43
N ALA A 213 13.78 -13.69 2.54
CA ALA A 213 14.83 -13.16 3.43
C ALA A 213 16.17 -12.90 2.70
N GLU A 214 16.47 -13.68 1.66
CA GLU A 214 17.67 -13.55 0.85
C GLU A 214 17.74 -12.19 0.13
N GLN A 215 16.59 -11.60 -0.24
CA GLN A 215 16.55 -10.31 -0.90
C GLN A 215 16.81 -9.13 0.07
N LEU A 216 16.68 -9.37 1.36
CA LEU A 216 16.96 -8.40 2.42
C LEU A 216 18.41 -8.46 2.90
N ALA A 217 19.14 -9.50 2.54
CA ALA A 217 20.52 -9.69 2.97
C ALA A 217 21.42 -8.54 2.48
N GLY A 218 22.08 -7.85 3.43
CA GLY A 218 22.96 -6.72 3.13
C GLY A 218 22.26 -5.40 2.80
N VAL A 219 20.93 -5.34 2.87
CA VAL A 219 20.17 -4.10 2.67
C VAL A 219 20.11 -3.32 3.97
N ALA A 220 20.58 -2.07 3.94
CA ALA A 220 20.54 -1.18 5.09
C ALA A 220 19.19 -0.43 5.16
N TYR A 221 18.43 -0.65 6.22
CA TYR A 221 17.20 0.09 6.53
C TYR A 221 16.98 0.10 8.06
N HIS A 222 16.12 1.00 8.51
CA HIS A 222 15.66 1.00 9.90
C HIS A 222 14.32 0.25 10.00
N ARG A 223 14.16 -0.51 11.07
CA ARG A 223 12.87 -1.11 11.43
C ARG A 223 12.40 -0.53 12.76
N VAL A 224 11.17 -0.13 12.84
CA VAL A 224 10.51 0.33 14.06
C VAL A 224 9.27 -0.52 14.31
N GLU A 225 8.85 -0.66 15.57
CA GLU A 225 7.66 -1.45 15.90
C GLU A 225 6.37 -0.60 15.89
N VAL A 226 6.51 0.70 16.15
CA VAL A 226 5.39 1.66 16.12
C VAL A 226 5.80 2.91 15.35
N LEU A 227 4.83 3.56 14.71
CA LEU A 227 5.10 4.70 13.84
C LEU A 227 5.79 5.87 14.57
N THR A 228 5.48 6.12 15.83
CA THR A 228 6.09 7.21 16.61
C THR A 228 7.60 7.09 16.75
N ASP A 229 8.15 5.88 16.67
CA ASP A 229 9.59 5.65 16.78
C ASP A 229 10.38 6.20 15.58
N VAL A 230 9.71 6.47 14.44
CA VAL A 230 10.38 7.07 13.27
C VAL A 230 11.00 8.43 13.60
N LEU A 231 10.43 9.16 14.57
CA LEU A 231 10.91 10.47 15.00
C LEU A 231 12.35 10.45 15.57
N VAL A 232 12.80 9.28 16.04
CA VAL A 232 14.18 9.08 16.53
C VAL A 232 15.19 9.14 15.38
N TYR A 233 14.79 8.65 14.21
CA TYR A 233 15.64 8.57 13.01
C TYR A 233 15.55 9.79 12.10
N LEU A 234 14.69 10.75 12.44
CA LEU A 234 14.44 11.98 11.68
C LEU A 234 14.94 13.25 12.43
N LYS A 235 15.98 13.09 13.21
CA LYS A 235 16.62 14.20 13.96
C LYS A 235 17.67 14.91 13.11
#